data_e23595ad3dfc8122440d499f1e436eab
#
_entry.id   e23595ad3dfc8122440d499f1e436eab
#
_cell.length_a   1.000
_cell.length_b   1.000
_cell.length_c   1.000
_cell.angle_alpha   90.00
_cell.angle_beta   90.00
_cell.angle_gamma   90.00
#
_symmetry.space_group_name_H-M   'P 1'
#
loop_
_entity.id
_entity.type
_entity.pdbx_description
1 polymer ?
#
loop_
_entity_poly.entity_id
_entity_poly.type
_entity_poly.pdbx_seq_one_letter_code
_entity_poly.pdbx_strand_id
1 'polypeptide(L)'
;MELESLFSRSDRLVLFDTETTGLAYSKDEIIEFAAVVLERRDDKVQVMETYDELITLSPGGFVPAMIEKLTGISNQDIRERGVPKTRVCCDIARMFAGNTLLLAYNAHFDLSFLFYMLLRDGDVTILKGKDKLDLLTVYKDRRSYPHKLCNAIEAYGLSDKVVNSHRAVDDVLATVKVMKAMEAEKDDLARYIQLFGSHPTYGVDGKQIGSVTYKPQYYDPMQPLYEL
;
A
#
# COMPACT_ATOMS: atom_id res chain seq x y z
N MET A 1 3.57 -14.15 19.11
CA MET A 1 2.91 -12.82 19.32
C MET A 1 2.42 -12.28 17.98
N GLU A 2 1.43 -11.39 17.95
CA GLU A 2 0.87 -10.86 16.69
C GLU A 2 1.92 -10.03 15.95
N LEU A 3 2.18 -10.33 14.66
CA LEU A 3 3.14 -9.67 13.77
C LEU A 3 4.56 -9.57 14.34
N GLU A 4 4.99 -10.55 15.12
CA GLU A 4 6.27 -10.53 15.80
C GLU A 4 7.45 -10.43 14.85
N SER A 5 7.41 -11.18 13.76
CA SER A 5 8.44 -11.20 12.74
C SER A 5 8.67 -9.83 12.10
N LEU A 6 7.61 -9.03 11.93
CA LEU A 6 7.69 -7.67 11.40
C LEU A 6 8.20 -6.67 12.45
N PHE A 7 7.67 -6.75 13.68
CA PHE A 7 8.09 -5.85 14.78
C PHE A 7 9.47 -6.17 15.36
N SER A 8 10.04 -7.32 15.07
CA SER A 8 11.45 -7.59 15.40
C SER A 8 12.43 -6.79 14.54
N ARG A 9 11.97 -6.26 13.40
CA ARG A 9 12.76 -5.50 12.43
C ARG A 9 12.41 -4.02 12.35
N SER A 10 11.21 -3.65 12.76
CA SER A 10 10.69 -2.28 12.64
C SER A 10 9.93 -1.87 13.89
N ASP A 11 10.06 -0.61 14.31
CA ASP A 11 9.34 -0.07 15.46
C ASP A 11 7.89 0.27 15.10
N ARG A 12 7.66 0.53 13.81
CA ARG A 12 6.40 0.99 13.26
C ARG A 12 6.09 0.31 11.93
N LEU A 13 4.83 -0.06 11.74
CA LEU A 13 4.29 -0.49 10.45
C LEU A 13 3.35 0.59 9.94
N VAL A 14 3.52 1.02 8.69
CA VAL A 14 2.57 1.93 8.03
C VAL A 14 2.00 1.24 6.81
N LEU A 15 0.73 0.88 6.91
CA LEU A 15 -0.04 0.41 5.76
C LEU A 15 -0.68 1.61 5.10
N PHE A 16 -0.64 1.69 3.79
CA PHE A 16 -1.21 2.81 3.03
C PHE A 16 -1.80 2.35 1.71
N ASP A 17 -2.67 3.19 1.16
CA ASP A 17 -3.33 3.00 -0.11
C ASP A 17 -3.58 4.35 -0.78
N THR A 18 -3.67 4.39 -2.10
CA THR A 18 -3.87 5.62 -2.87
C THR A 18 -4.95 5.45 -3.92
N GLU A 19 -5.90 6.41 -3.98
CA GLU A 19 -6.73 6.59 -5.15
C GLU A 19 -6.12 7.64 -6.07
N THR A 20 -6.22 7.43 -7.38
CA THR A 20 -5.50 8.23 -8.37
C THR A 20 -6.38 8.61 -9.55
N THR A 21 -5.99 9.65 -10.32
CA THR A 21 -6.71 10.05 -11.53
C THR A 21 -6.56 9.06 -12.69
N GLY A 22 -5.63 8.10 -12.59
CA GLY A 22 -5.36 7.10 -13.63
C GLY A 22 -4.20 6.19 -13.24
N LEU A 23 -3.58 5.52 -14.21
CA LEU A 23 -2.56 4.50 -13.95
C LEU A 23 -1.12 4.96 -14.22
N ALA A 24 -0.94 6.12 -14.83
CA ALA A 24 0.36 6.62 -15.25
C ALA A 24 0.99 7.52 -14.18
N TYR A 25 1.68 6.95 -13.21
CA TYR A 25 2.25 7.62 -12.03
C TYR A 25 3.16 8.83 -12.34
N SER A 26 3.67 8.98 -13.57
CA SER A 26 4.43 10.17 -13.99
C SER A 26 3.54 11.33 -14.51
N LYS A 27 2.25 11.07 -14.77
CA LYS A 27 1.30 12.02 -15.37
C LYS A 27 0.04 12.19 -14.53
N ASP A 28 -0.47 11.08 -14.01
CA ASP A 28 -1.65 11.07 -13.14
C ASP A 28 -1.29 11.50 -11.73
N GLU A 29 -2.30 11.84 -10.94
CA GLU A 29 -2.12 12.40 -9.61
C GLU A 29 -2.89 11.60 -8.56
N ILE A 30 -2.38 11.58 -7.33
CA ILE A 30 -3.09 11.03 -6.18
C ILE A 30 -4.23 11.99 -5.82
N ILE A 31 -5.44 11.45 -5.66
CA ILE A 31 -6.65 12.17 -5.24
C ILE A 31 -7.07 11.87 -3.82
N GLU A 32 -6.67 10.71 -3.29
CA GLU A 32 -6.86 10.32 -1.89
C GLU A 32 -5.63 9.55 -1.42
N PHE A 33 -5.18 9.82 -0.22
CA PHE A 33 -4.15 9.04 0.46
C PHE A 33 -4.67 8.65 1.84
N ALA A 34 -4.68 7.35 2.11
CA ALA A 34 -5.00 6.82 3.43
C ALA A 34 -3.85 6.00 4.00
N ALA A 35 -3.71 6.02 5.32
CA ALA A 35 -2.71 5.21 6.01
C ALA A 35 -3.20 4.78 7.40
N VAL A 36 -2.73 3.61 7.84
CA VAL A 36 -2.88 3.11 9.21
C VAL A 36 -1.49 2.90 9.79
N VAL A 37 -1.23 3.57 10.89
CA VAL A 37 0.02 3.45 11.65
C VAL A 37 -0.18 2.46 12.78
N LEU A 38 0.61 1.39 12.78
CA LEU A 38 0.62 0.37 13.83
C LEU A 38 1.92 0.44 14.62
N GLU A 39 1.82 0.37 15.94
CA GLU A 39 2.97 0.19 16.84
C GLU A 39 2.67 -0.95 17.82
N ARG A 40 3.74 -1.52 18.37
CA ARG A 40 3.62 -2.46 19.50
C ARG A 40 3.69 -1.70 20.81
N ARG A 41 2.68 -1.88 21.66
CA ARG A 41 2.60 -1.35 23.01
C ARG A 41 2.14 -2.44 23.96
N ASP A 42 2.90 -2.69 25.03
CA ASP A 42 2.58 -3.69 26.05
C ASP A 42 2.25 -5.07 25.43
N ASP A 43 3.10 -5.53 24.50
CA ASP A 43 2.99 -6.80 23.75
C ASP A 43 1.74 -6.91 22.84
N LYS A 44 1.02 -5.81 22.62
CA LYS A 44 -0.14 -5.75 21.72
C LYS A 44 0.13 -4.82 20.56
N VAL A 45 -0.36 -5.22 19.39
CA VAL A 45 -0.36 -4.36 18.21
C VAL A 45 -1.54 -3.38 18.31
N GLN A 46 -1.24 -2.09 18.29
CA GLN A 46 -2.23 -1.01 18.41
C GLN A 46 -2.21 -0.11 17.19
N VAL A 47 -3.41 0.36 16.81
CA VAL A 47 -3.56 1.42 15.82
C VAL A 47 -3.27 2.75 16.52
N MET A 48 -2.20 3.41 16.13
CA MET A 48 -1.80 4.70 16.67
C MET A 48 -2.44 5.86 15.92
N GLU A 49 -2.67 5.68 14.63
CA GLU A 49 -3.26 6.69 13.77
C GLU A 49 -3.97 6.02 12.59
N THR A 50 -5.12 6.57 12.23
CA THR A 50 -5.76 6.34 10.92
C THR A 50 -5.81 7.70 10.23
N TYR A 51 -5.17 7.80 9.09
CA TYR A 51 -5.10 9.00 8.26
C TYR A 51 -5.89 8.79 6.99
N ASP A 52 -6.67 9.79 6.58
CA ASP A 52 -7.46 9.77 5.35
C ASP A 52 -7.70 11.20 4.87
N GLU A 53 -7.12 11.57 3.72
CA GLU A 53 -7.25 12.91 3.15
C GLU A 53 -7.40 12.88 1.63
N LEU A 54 -8.36 13.65 1.13
CA LEU A 54 -8.46 14.02 -0.26
C LEU A 54 -7.38 15.05 -0.60
N ILE A 55 -6.82 14.97 -1.80
CA ILE A 55 -5.68 15.79 -2.20
C ILE A 55 -6.06 16.71 -3.35
N THR A 56 -5.73 18.00 -3.24
CA THR A 56 -5.94 18.96 -4.32
C THR A 56 -5.12 18.59 -5.55
N LEU A 57 -5.73 18.70 -6.73
CA LEU A 57 -5.06 18.48 -8.00
C LEU A 57 -4.26 19.71 -8.44
N SER A 58 -3.29 19.51 -9.31
CA SER A 58 -2.53 20.56 -9.97
C SER A 58 -3.47 21.43 -10.83
N PRO A 59 -3.09 22.69 -11.16
CA PRO A 59 -3.90 23.53 -12.04
C PRO A 59 -4.23 22.83 -13.36
N GLY A 60 -5.54 22.77 -13.69
CA GLY A 60 -6.05 22.07 -14.87
C GLY A 60 -6.25 20.56 -14.67
N GLY A 61 -5.86 19.98 -13.53
CA GLY A 61 -6.16 18.61 -13.19
C GLY A 61 -7.65 18.38 -12.91
N PHE A 62 -8.12 17.19 -13.18
CA PHE A 62 -9.50 16.78 -12.92
C PHE A 62 -9.60 15.28 -12.63
N VAL A 63 -10.63 14.88 -11.93
CA VAL A 63 -10.98 13.47 -11.72
C VAL A 63 -11.77 12.99 -12.92
N PRO A 64 -11.27 12.01 -13.70
CA PRO A 64 -12.00 11.43 -14.83
C PRO A 64 -13.30 10.76 -14.38
N ALA A 65 -14.35 10.82 -15.20
CA ALA A 65 -15.67 10.24 -14.86
C ALA A 65 -15.61 8.74 -14.52
N MET A 66 -14.68 7.98 -15.11
CA MET A 66 -14.49 6.57 -14.79
C MET A 66 -13.92 6.39 -13.38
N ILE A 67 -12.99 7.24 -12.97
CA ILE A 67 -12.40 7.24 -11.62
C ILE A 67 -13.44 7.68 -10.59
N GLU A 68 -14.19 8.75 -10.87
CA GLU A 68 -15.31 9.18 -10.01
C GLU A 68 -16.34 8.07 -9.81
N LYS A 69 -16.68 7.32 -10.87
CA LYS A 69 -17.58 6.18 -10.78
C LYS A 69 -16.99 5.03 -9.93
N LEU A 70 -15.68 4.83 -9.99
CA LEU A 70 -14.98 3.76 -9.27
C LEU A 70 -14.84 4.07 -7.79
N THR A 71 -14.36 5.28 -7.47
CA THR A 71 -13.97 5.70 -6.11
C THR A 71 -15.05 6.47 -5.36
N GLY A 72 -16.03 7.01 -6.10
CA GLY A 72 -17.02 7.94 -5.56
C GLY A 72 -16.46 9.34 -5.28
N ILE A 73 -15.20 9.62 -5.60
CA ILE A 73 -14.55 10.91 -5.38
C ILE A 73 -14.80 11.81 -6.59
N SER A 74 -15.57 12.89 -6.39
CA SER A 74 -15.90 13.83 -7.44
C SER A 74 -14.91 15.01 -7.53
N ASN A 75 -14.95 15.71 -8.66
CA ASN A 75 -14.23 16.98 -8.81
C ASN A 75 -14.70 18.04 -7.81
N GLN A 76 -15.96 17.96 -7.34
CA GLN A 76 -16.48 18.84 -6.30
C GLN A 76 -15.85 18.50 -4.95
N ASP A 77 -15.74 17.23 -4.57
CA ASP A 77 -15.10 16.79 -3.33
C ASP A 77 -13.65 17.28 -3.25
N ILE A 78 -12.90 17.15 -4.35
CA ILE A 78 -11.51 17.63 -4.41
C ILE A 78 -11.42 19.15 -4.20
N ARG A 79 -12.35 19.92 -4.78
CA ARG A 79 -12.34 21.39 -4.61
C ARG A 79 -12.74 21.83 -3.21
N GLU A 80 -13.70 21.16 -2.58
CA GLU A 80 -14.27 21.56 -1.28
C GLU A 80 -13.48 21.02 -0.09
N ARG A 81 -12.92 19.81 -0.22
CA ARG A 81 -12.29 19.08 0.90
C ARG A 81 -10.83 18.74 0.66
N GLY A 82 -10.33 18.92 -0.56
CA GLY A 82 -8.95 18.57 -0.88
C GLY A 82 -7.92 19.37 -0.10
N VAL A 83 -6.97 18.67 0.51
CA VAL A 83 -5.86 19.24 1.26
C VAL A 83 -4.67 19.48 0.32
N PRO A 84 -3.91 20.57 0.48
CA PRO A 84 -2.73 20.82 -0.35
C PRO A 84 -1.71 19.68 -0.31
N LYS A 85 -1.16 19.28 -1.45
CA LYS A 85 -0.15 18.22 -1.59
C LYS A 85 1.02 18.38 -0.62
N THR A 86 1.52 19.61 -0.46
CA THR A 86 2.63 19.92 0.46
C THR A 86 2.30 19.55 1.91
N ARG A 87 1.05 19.76 2.34
CA ARG A 87 0.59 19.37 3.68
C ARG A 87 0.57 17.86 3.82
N VAL A 88 -0.01 17.15 2.84
CA VAL A 88 -0.06 15.67 2.85
C VAL A 88 1.36 15.10 2.81
N CYS A 89 2.28 15.68 2.03
CA CYS A 89 3.70 15.28 2.02
C CYS A 89 4.36 15.42 3.41
N CYS A 90 4.06 16.49 4.16
CA CYS A 90 4.54 16.66 5.54
C CYS A 90 3.98 15.60 6.48
N ASP A 91 2.68 15.28 6.36
CA ASP A 91 2.05 14.24 7.18
C ASP A 91 2.61 12.85 6.86
N ILE A 92 2.83 12.52 5.58
CA ILE A 92 3.51 11.29 5.15
C ILE A 92 4.92 11.22 5.73
N ALA A 93 5.69 12.31 5.66
CA ALA A 93 7.04 12.36 6.22
C ALA A 93 7.06 12.07 7.72
N ARG A 94 6.08 12.58 8.47
CA ARG A 94 5.90 12.31 9.90
C ARG A 94 5.54 10.84 10.15
N MET A 95 4.60 10.28 9.40
CA MET A 95 4.19 8.88 9.55
C MET A 95 5.31 7.90 9.18
N PHE A 96 6.09 8.21 8.15
CA PHE A 96 7.20 7.38 7.68
C PHE A 96 8.50 7.58 8.46
N ALA A 97 8.53 8.50 9.45
CA ALA A 97 9.75 8.77 10.22
C ALA A 97 10.22 7.57 11.05
N GLY A 98 11.53 7.54 11.33
CA GLY A 98 12.14 6.50 12.17
C GLY A 98 12.30 5.14 11.48
N ASN A 99 12.38 4.06 12.25
CA ASN A 99 12.50 2.68 11.78
C ASN A 99 11.11 2.14 11.41
N THR A 100 10.67 2.44 10.20
CA THR A 100 9.30 2.17 9.71
C THR A 100 9.34 1.20 8.54
N LEU A 101 8.51 0.14 8.60
CA LEU A 101 8.19 -0.72 7.48
C LEU A 101 6.97 -0.15 6.73
N LEU A 102 7.09 0.03 5.43
CA LEU A 102 6.05 0.51 4.53
C LEU A 102 5.35 -0.68 3.87
N LEU A 103 4.02 -0.74 3.97
CA LEU A 103 3.22 -1.85 3.45
C LEU A 103 2.04 -1.34 2.62
N ALA A 104 1.76 -2.04 1.52
CA ALA A 104 0.53 -1.83 0.76
C ALA A 104 0.10 -3.13 0.07
N TYR A 105 -1.13 -3.18 -0.43
CA TYR A 105 -1.58 -4.23 -1.32
C TYR A 105 -1.36 -3.78 -2.77
N ASN A 106 -0.38 -4.36 -3.47
CA ASN A 106 0.20 -3.87 -4.72
C ASN A 106 1.11 -2.64 -4.51
N ALA A 107 2.00 -2.75 -3.53
CA ALA A 107 2.85 -1.65 -3.05
C ALA A 107 3.69 -0.96 -4.16
N HIS A 108 4.01 -1.65 -5.25
CA HIS A 108 4.72 -1.02 -6.37
C HIS A 108 3.92 0.14 -6.97
N PHE A 109 2.61 0.01 -7.09
CA PHE A 109 1.73 1.06 -7.61
C PHE A 109 1.74 2.30 -6.71
N ASP A 110 1.40 2.14 -5.45
CA ASP A 110 1.29 3.26 -4.49
C ASP A 110 2.64 3.95 -4.26
N LEU A 111 3.71 3.19 -4.09
CA LEU A 111 5.07 3.73 -3.94
C LEU A 111 5.52 4.51 -5.17
N SER A 112 5.11 4.10 -6.37
CA SER A 112 5.43 4.83 -7.60
C SER A 112 4.73 6.18 -7.64
N PHE A 113 3.44 6.25 -7.31
CA PHE A 113 2.71 7.51 -7.20
C PHE A 113 3.27 8.42 -6.10
N LEU A 114 3.53 7.87 -4.91
CA LEU A 114 4.15 8.60 -3.81
C LEU A 114 5.52 9.16 -4.19
N PHE A 115 6.35 8.39 -4.89
CA PHE A 115 7.64 8.86 -5.36
C PHE A 115 7.52 10.13 -6.20
N TYR A 116 6.62 10.14 -7.19
CA TYR A 116 6.45 11.32 -8.06
C TYR A 116 5.79 12.50 -7.34
N MET A 117 4.84 12.27 -6.44
CA MET A 117 4.25 13.32 -5.61
C MET A 117 5.31 13.94 -4.69
N LEU A 118 6.06 13.13 -3.95
CA LEU A 118 7.11 13.60 -3.04
C LEU A 118 8.26 14.29 -3.78
N LEU A 119 8.59 13.85 -5.00
CA LEU A 119 9.62 14.49 -5.83
C LEU A 119 9.23 15.92 -6.26
N ARG A 120 7.93 16.16 -6.49
CA ARG A 120 7.40 17.46 -6.96
C ARG A 120 7.01 18.39 -5.81
N ASP A 121 6.38 17.86 -4.78
CA ASP A 121 5.63 18.62 -3.79
C ASP A 121 6.15 18.43 -2.35
N GLY A 122 7.15 17.55 -2.14
CA GLY A 122 7.66 17.20 -0.82
C GLY A 122 9.15 16.84 -0.80
N ASP A 123 9.51 15.88 0.03
CA ASP A 123 10.87 15.33 0.14
C ASP A 123 10.88 13.83 -0.18
N VAL A 124 11.29 13.46 -1.38
CA VAL A 124 11.38 12.08 -1.82
C VAL A 124 12.38 11.24 -1.03
N THR A 125 13.32 11.88 -0.32
CA THR A 125 14.34 11.18 0.46
C THR A 125 13.76 10.42 1.65
N ILE A 126 12.53 10.73 2.08
CA ILE A 126 11.84 9.99 3.15
C ILE A 126 11.58 8.52 2.81
N LEU A 127 11.57 8.16 1.52
CA LEU A 127 11.46 6.78 1.05
C LEU A 127 12.78 6.00 1.08
N LYS A 128 13.91 6.74 1.23
CA LYS A 128 15.25 6.15 1.22
C LYS A 128 15.50 5.36 2.51
N GLY A 129 16.04 4.14 2.34
CA GLY A 129 16.39 3.28 3.48
C GLY A 129 15.20 2.69 4.22
N LYS A 130 13.96 2.89 3.74
CA LYS A 130 12.78 2.24 4.30
C LYS A 130 12.64 0.82 3.79
N ASP A 131 12.33 -0.10 4.68
CA ASP A 131 11.90 -1.43 4.31
C ASP A 131 10.48 -1.37 3.71
N LYS A 132 10.20 -2.27 2.77
CA LYS A 132 8.93 -2.32 2.02
C LYS A 132 8.43 -3.75 1.95
N LEU A 133 7.12 -3.93 2.11
CA LEU A 133 6.45 -5.22 1.98
C LEU A 133 5.22 -5.08 1.09
N ASP A 134 5.17 -5.89 0.03
CA ASP A 134 4.01 -5.97 -0.85
C ASP A 134 3.14 -7.19 -0.48
N LEU A 135 1.97 -6.93 0.06
CA LEU A 135 1.04 -7.99 0.45
C LEU A 135 0.41 -8.71 -0.74
N LEU A 136 0.35 -8.07 -1.92
CA LEU A 136 -0.05 -8.75 -3.15
C LEU A 136 0.95 -9.83 -3.54
N THR A 137 2.26 -9.58 -3.38
CA THR A 137 3.31 -10.57 -3.60
C THR A 137 3.11 -11.79 -2.69
N VAL A 138 2.85 -11.56 -1.39
CA VAL A 138 2.56 -12.64 -0.43
C VAL A 138 1.32 -13.42 -0.84
N TYR A 139 0.24 -12.73 -1.22
CA TYR A 139 -1.01 -13.38 -1.62
C TYR A 139 -0.85 -14.24 -2.87
N LYS A 140 -0.14 -13.75 -3.89
CA LYS A 140 0.16 -14.49 -5.12
C LYS A 140 0.97 -15.77 -4.87
N ASP A 141 1.82 -15.76 -3.86
CA ASP A 141 2.61 -16.93 -3.48
C ASP A 141 1.76 -18.01 -2.81
N ARG A 142 0.67 -17.60 -2.16
CA ARG A 142 -0.18 -18.51 -1.37
C ARG A 142 -1.45 -18.94 -2.07
N ARG A 143 -1.86 -18.24 -3.13
CA ARG A 143 -3.13 -18.48 -3.84
C ARG A 143 -2.96 -18.34 -5.34
N SER A 144 -3.71 -19.17 -6.05
CA SER A 144 -3.88 -19.01 -7.50
C SER A 144 -4.73 -17.79 -7.83
N TYR A 145 -4.65 -17.34 -9.10
CA TYR A 145 -5.51 -16.25 -9.61
C TYR A 145 -7.01 -16.52 -9.32
N PRO A 146 -7.83 -15.51 -8.97
CA PRO A 146 -7.56 -14.07 -9.07
C PRO A 146 -6.93 -13.44 -7.81
N HIS A 147 -6.29 -12.25 -7.95
CA HIS A 147 -5.44 -11.67 -6.92
C HIS A 147 -5.79 -10.23 -6.49
N LYS A 148 -7.02 -9.76 -6.74
CA LYS A 148 -7.46 -8.45 -6.23
C LYS A 148 -7.61 -8.48 -4.71
N LEU A 149 -7.60 -7.33 -4.05
CA LEU A 149 -7.81 -7.22 -2.60
C LEU A 149 -9.12 -7.89 -2.16
N CYS A 150 -10.21 -7.71 -2.91
CA CYS A 150 -11.49 -8.40 -2.64
C CYS A 150 -11.37 -9.92 -2.64
N ASN A 151 -10.51 -10.49 -3.49
CA ASN A 151 -10.28 -11.94 -3.50
C ASN A 151 -9.48 -12.40 -2.27
N ALA A 152 -8.53 -11.59 -1.80
CA ALA A 152 -7.83 -11.87 -0.55
C ALA A 152 -8.78 -11.79 0.66
N ILE A 153 -9.65 -10.78 0.70
CA ILE A 153 -10.69 -10.63 1.74
C ILE A 153 -11.58 -11.88 1.79
N GLU A 154 -12.05 -12.35 0.65
CA GLU A 154 -12.86 -13.57 0.55
C GLU A 154 -12.09 -14.81 0.98
N ALA A 155 -10.88 -15.01 0.45
CA ALA A 155 -10.05 -16.18 0.72
C ALA A 155 -9.66 -16.34 2.21
N TYR A 156 -9.57 -15.23 2.94
CA TYR A 156 -9.29 -15.22 4.38
C TYR A 156 -10.56 -15.12 5.24
N GLY A 157 -11.76 -15.23 4.66
CA GLY A 157 -13.04 -15.24 5.39
C GLY A 157 -13.31 -13.91 6.11
N LEU A 158 -12.99 -12.80 5.48
CA LEU A 158 -13.11 -11.46 6.06
C LEU A 158 -14.27 -10.64 5.47
N SER A 159 -15.05 -11.18 4.54
CA SER A 159 -16.09 -10.45 3.80
C SER A 159 -17.13 -9.76 4.70
N ASP A 160 -17.49 -10.38 5.83
CA ASP A 160 -18.43 -9.78 6.79
C ASP A 160 -17.76 -8.85 7.81
N LYS A 161 -16.43 -8.66 7.72
CA LYS A 161 -15.63 -7.95 8.73
C LYS A 161 -14.98 -6.67 8.20
N VAL A 162 -15.01 -6.47 6.88
CA VAL A 162 -14.38 -5.32 6.22
C VAL A 162 -15.25 -4.77 5.11
N VAL A 163 -15.03 -3.50 4.80
CA VAL A 163 -15.55 -2.83 3.60
C VAL A 163 -14.40 -2.74 2.59
N ASN A 164 -14.68 -2.98 1.33
CA ASN A 164 -13.77 -2.73 0.21
C ASN A 164 -14.58 -1.94 -0.82
N SER A 165 -14.50 -0.63 -0.73
CA SER A 165 -15.37 0.31 -1.43
C SER A 165 -14.66 1.11 -2.53
N HIS A 166 -13.38 0.82 -2.80
CA HIS A 166 -12.52 1.69 -3.59
C HIS A 166 -12.43 3.12 -3.00
N ARG A 167 -12.37 3.20 -1.68
CA ARG A 167 -11.92 4.35 -0.91
C ARG A 167 -10.66 3.91 -0.19
N ALA A 168 -9.61 4.71 -0.28
CA ALA A 168 -8.29 4.33 0.25
C ALA A 168 -8.33 3.95 1.73
N VAL A 169 -9.16 4.62 2.54
CA VAL A 169 -9.30 4.30 3.98
C VAL A 169 -9.92 2.92 4.22
N ASP A 170 -10.95 2.53 3.45
CA ASP A 170 -11.57 1.22 3.58
C ASP A 170 -10.62 0.11 3.14
N ASP A 171 -9.90 0.35 2.04
CA ASP A 171 -8.97 -0.62 1.46
C ASP A 171 -7.74 -0.81 2.34
N VAL A 172 -7.20 0.26 2.97
CA VAL A 172 -6.11 0.11 3.94
C VAL A 172 -6.54 -0.61 5.22
N LEU A 173 -7.75 -0.35 5.74
CA LEU A 173 -8.30 -1.05 6.90
C LEU A 173 -8.54 -2.54 6.61
N ALA A 174 -9.02 -2.86 5.41
CA ALA A 174 -9.15 -4.24 4.93
C ALA A 174 -7.77 -4.91 4.81
N THR A 175 -6.79 -4.19 4.24
CA THR A 175 -5.41 -4.67 4.08
C THR A 175 -4.75 -4.99 5.43
N VAL A 176 -4.99 -4.21 6.48
CA VAL A 176 -4.52 -4.54 7.85
C VAL A 176 -5.06 -5.90 8.31
N LYS A 177 -6.34 -6.19 8.08
CA LYS A 177 -6.95 -7.48 8.48
C LYS A 177 -6.46 -8.63 7.61
N VAL A 178 -6.27 -8.41 6.31
CA VAL A 178 -5.69 -9.40 5.40
C VAL A 178 -4.26 -9.73 5.83
N MET A 179 -3.43 -8.73 6.13
CA MET A 179 -2.06 -8.94 6.64
C MET A 179 -2.04 -9.79 7.92
N LYS A 180 -2.91 -9.47 8.88
CA LYS A 180 -3.01 -10.27 10.14
C LYS A 180 -3.44 -11.71 9.87
N ALA A 181 -4.36 -11.92 8.94
CA ALA A 181 -4.79 -13.27 8.54
C ALA A 181 -3.68 -14.03 7.81
N MET A 182 -2.91 -13.35 6.96
CA MET A 182 -1.73 -13.92 6.31
C MET A 182 -0.69 -14.39 7.33
N GLU A 183 -0.38 -13.56 8.33
CA GLU A 183 0.58 -13.91 9.39
C GLU A 183 0.07 -15.08 10.25
N ALA A 184 -1.23 -15.10 10.56
CA ALA A 184 -1.84 -16.20 11.31
C ALA A 184 -1.84 -17.53 10.52
N GLU A 185 -1.91 -17.48 9.19
CA GLU A 185 -1.80 -18.67 8.33
C GLU A 185 -0.36 -19.18 8.30
N LYS A 186 0.62 -18.30 8.18
CA LYS A 186 2.04 -18.64 8.12
C LYS A 186 2.90 -17.46 8.54
N ASP A 187 3.71 -17.66 9.58
CA ASP A 187 4.64 -16.66 10.15
C ASP A 187 5.90 -16.53 9.28
N ASP A 188 5.73 -15.95 8.07
CA ASP A 188 6.83 -15.75 7.13
C ASP A 188 6.81 -14.40 6.41
N LEU A 189 5.94 -13.46 6.81
CA LEU A 189 5.83 -12.15 6.17
C LEU A 189 7.16 -11.42 6.10
N ALA A 190 7.97 -11.52 7.13
CA ALA A 190 9.29 -10.88 7.17
C ALA A 190 10.25 -11.37 6.07
N ARG A 191 10.03 -12.56 5.50
CA ARG A 191 10.85 -13.09 4.39
C ARG A 191 10.56 -12.40 3.05
N TYR A 192 9.43 -11.70 2.94
CA TYR A 192 9.05 -10.93 1.74
C TYR A 192 9.47 -9.45 1.83
N ILE A 193 10.08 -9.02 2.93
CA ILE A 193 10.56 -7.64 3.04
C ILE A 193 11.61 -7.39 1.94
N GLN A 194 11.42 -6.30 1.16
CA GLN A 194 12.22 -5.91 -0.01
C GLN A 194 12.19 -6.93 -1.16
N LEU A 195 11.21 -7.84 -1.19
CA LEU A 195 11.02 -8.81 -2.25
C LEU A 195 9.63 -8.64 -2.86
N PHE A 196 9.56 -8.26 -4.13
CA PHE A 196 8.32 -8.08 -4.88
C PHE A 196 8.25 -9.08 -6.04
N GLY A 197 7.08 -9.67 -6.21
CA GLY A 197 6.78 -10.48 -7.38
C GLY A 197 6.62 -9.62 -8.62
N SER A 198 7.17 -10.07 -9.76
CA SER A 198 6.98 -9.45 -11.05
C SER A 198 6.25 -10.38 -12.01
N HIS A 199 5.64 -9.82 -13.07
CA HIS A 199 5.03 -10.67 -14.09
C HIS A 199 6.11 -11.47 -14.81
N PRO A 200 5.94 -12.80 -14.95
CA PRO A 200 7.00 -13.67 -15.49
C PRO A 200 7.45 -13.31 -16.89
N THR A 201 6.52 -12.85 -17.73
CA THR A 201 6.79 -12.52 -19.14
C THR A 201 7.06 -11.02 -19.35
N TYR A 202 6.30 -10.15 -18.66
CA TYR A 202 6.34 -8.70 -18.90
C TYR A 202 7.17 -7.93 -17.88
N GLY A 203 7.63 -8.61 -16.82
CA GLY A 203 8.43 -7.97 -15.77
C GLY A 203 7.63 -7.04 -14.87
N VAL A 204 8.24 -5.92 -14.51
CA VAL A 204 7.65 -4.87 -13.67
C VAL A 204 7.04 -3.79 -14.55
N ASP A 205 5.82 -3.38 -14.27
CA ASP A 205 5.22 -2.23 -14.93
C ASP A 205 5.87 -0.94 -14.43
N GLY A 206 6.52 -0.23 -15.36
CA GLY A 206 7.20 1.02 -15.07
C GLY A 206 8.60 0.89 -14.47
N LYS A 207 8.99 1.88 -13.65
CA LYS A 207 10.34 1.98 -13.09
C LYS A 207 10.45 1.16 -11.81
N GLN A 208 11.44 0.27 -11.75
CA GLN A 208 11.73 -0.50 -10.54
C GLN A 208 12.17 0.39 -9.37
N ILE A 209 11.74 0.04 -8.19
CA ILE A 209 12.18 0.67 -6.93
C ILE A 209 13.55 0.09 -6.58
N GLY A 210 14.59 0.93 -6.60
CA GLY A 210 15.99 0.48 -6.53
C GLY A 210 16.38 -0.26 -5.25
N SER A 211 15.59 -0.16 -4.16
CA SER A 211 15.82 -0.89 -2.91
C SER A 211 15.09 -2.23 -2.85
N VAL A 212 14.27 -2.56 -3.85
CA VAL A 212 13.44 -3.76 -3.91
C VAL A 212 14.02 -4.76 -4.89
N THR A 213 14.08 -6.03 -4.51
CA THR A 213 14.40 -7.14 -5.41
C THR A 213 13.12 -7.62 -6.07
N TYR A 214 13.10 -7.65 -7.41
CA TYR A 214 11.98 -8.18 -8.18
C TYR A 214 12.31 -9.59 -8.69
N LYS A 215 11.41 -10.53 -8.44
CA LYS A 215 11.54 -11.90 -8.97
C LYS A 215 10.31 -12.27 -9.80
N PRO A 216 10.48 -12.93 -10.96
CA PRO A 216 9.36 -13.50 -11.71
C PRO A 216 8.54 -14.42 -10.79
N GLN A 217 7.23 -14.19 -10.71
CA GLN A 217 6.38 -14.90 -9.76
C GLN A 217 5.36 -15.77 -10.49
N TYR A 218 5.40 -17.05 -10.17
CA TYR A 218 4.39 -18.04 -10.52
C TYR A 218 3.78 -18.58 -9.24
N TYR A 219 2.51 -18.97 -9.31
CA TYR A 219 1.92 -19.68 -8.18
C TYR A 219 2.49 -21.11 -8.14
N ASP A 220 3.26 -21.39 -7.12
CA ASP A 220 3.73 -22.73 -6.75
C ASP A 220 3.62 -22.89 -5.23
N PRO A 221 2.63 -23.70 -4.74
CA PRO A 221 2.42 -23.85 -3.30
C PRO A 221 3.57 -24.56 -2.59
N MET A 222 4.50 -25.18 -3.33
CA MET A 222 5.64 -25.91 -2.77
C MET A 222 6.91 -25.10 -2.75
N GLN A 223 6.97 -23.98 -3.49
CA GLN A 223 8.19 -23.18 -3.63
C GLN A 223 7.89 -21.69 -3.50
N PRO A 224 7.96 -21.13 -2.27
CA PRO A 224 7.75 -19.71 -2.04
C PRO A 224 8.77 -18.84 -2.76
N LEU A 225 8.37 -17.63 -3.19
CA LEU A 225 9.20 -16.68 -3.93
C LEU A 225 10.54 -16.36 -3.24
N TYR A 226 10.57 -16.35 -1.93
CA TYR A 226 11.78 -16.08 -1.15
C TYR A 226 12.79 -17.26 -1.15
N GLU A 227 12.43 -18.42 -1.66
CA GLU A 227 13.31 -19.59 -1.82
C GLU A 227 13.87 -19.73 -3.24
N LEU A 228 13.33 -18.94 -4.20
CA LEU A 228 13.87 -18.82 -5.54
C LEU A 228 15.10 -17.91 -5.55
#